data_60a7cb3bf2a8e6e17ff31bdff836918f
#
_entry.id   60a7cb3bf2a8e6e17ff31bdff836918f
#
_cell.length_a   1.000
_cell.length_b   1.000
_cell.length_c   1.000
_cell.angle_alpha   90.00
_cell.angle_beta   90.00
_cell.angle_gamma   90.00
#
_symmetry.space_group_name_H-M   'P 1'
#
loop_
_entity.id
_entity.type
_entity.pdbx_description
1 polymer ?
#
loop_
_entity_poly.entity_id
_entity_poly.type
_entity_poly.pdbx_seq_one_letter_code
_entity_poly.pdbx_strand_id
1 'polypeptide(L)'
;FINYFRESTEIYQGMKLIDEQLGGTTPLEILVDVSEEDDEECADTSNMSEEDKEYCEDVALMKEEGSPTDYWFTPYKMDRIKAVHDYLESLPDVGKVLSLASILRVGESINDNKEFTPFELAILYKRIPTDIRMSMIEPYIAVDDNEARIALRILDSQPDLRRKALLEQIRSELETKVGIPAGEAKVSGILVLYNNMLQSLFQSQIQTVGAV
;
A
#
# COMPACT_ATOMS: atom_id res chain seq x y z
N PHE A 1 3.69 -8.35 20.02
CA PHE A 1 4.89 -8.12 20.84
C PHE A 1 4.56 -7.75 22.28
N ILE A 2 3.51 -6.96 22.52
CA ILE A 2 3.11 -6.47 23.84
C ILE A 2 2.88 -7.63 24.82
N ASN A 3 2.27 -8.71 24.39
CA ASN A 3 1.88 -9.87 25.20
C ASN A 3 3.06 -10.70 25.78
N TYR A 4 4.32 -10.39 25.43
CA TYR A 4 5.50 -10.98 26.06
C TYR A 4 5.87 -10.35 27.40
N PHE A 5 5.36 -9.15 27.67
CA PHE A 5 5.61 -8.44 28.90
C PHE A 5 4.45 -8.65 29.87
N ARG A 6 4.76 -8.64 31.17
CA ARG A 6 3.71 -8.68 32.20
C ARG A 6 2.96 -7.35 32.20
N GLU A 7 1.64 -7.39 32.31
CA GLU A 7 0.76 -6.22 32.27
C GLU A 7 1.12 -5.16 33.33
N SER A 8 1.71 -5.58 34.46
CA SER A 8 2.15 -4.69 35.54
C SER A 8 3.44 -3.93 35.28
N THR A 9 4.14 -4.21 34.16
CA THR A 9 5.39 -3.54 33.84
C THR A 9 5.15 -2.21 33.15
N GLU A 10 6.03 -1.23 33.41
CA GLU A 10 5.99 0.08 32.73
C GLU A 10 6.14 -0.06 31.20
N ILE A 11 6.94 -1.06 30.76
CA ILE A 11 7.13 -1.35 29.33
C ILE A 11 5.80 -1.76 28.68
N TYR A 12 5.05 -2.68 29.31
CA TYR A 12 3.74 -3.10 28.79
C TYR A 12 2.77 -1.91 28.71
N GLN A 13 2.67 -1.16 29.80
CA GLN A 13 1.77 0.00 29.86
C GLN A 13 2.14 1.08 28.86
N GLY A 14 3.44 1.37 28.70
CA GLY A 14 3.93 2.32 27.70
C GLY A 14 3.67 1.85 26.27
N MET A 15 3.94 0.59 25.95
CA MET A 15 3.66 0.01 24.64
C MET A 15 2.16 -0.01 24.34
N LYS A 16 1.33 -0.35 25.31
CA LYS A 16 -0.13 -0.36 25.17
C LYS A 16 -0.66 1.05 24.88
N LEU A 17 -0.16 2.05 25.61
CA LEU A 17 -0.53 3.45 25.36
C LEU A 17 -0.15 3.89 23.94
N ILE A 18 1.05 3.54 23.49
CA ILE A 18 1.51 3.83 22.11
C ILE A 18 0.61 3.13 21.10
N ASP A 19 0.29 1.85 21.35
CA ASP A 19 -0.56 1.04 20.46
C ASP A 19 -1.95 1.65 20.30
N GLU A 20 -2.59 2.01 21.40
CA GLU A 20 -3.94 2.56 21.44
C GLU A 20 -4.00 4.02 20.97
N GLN A 21 -3.01 4.85 21.29
CA GLN A 21 -3.06 6.29 21.03
C GLN A 21 -2.38 6.72 19.72
N LEU A 22 -1.40 5.93 19.24
CA LEU A 22 -0.64 6.25 18.03
C LEU A 22 -0.95 5.32 16.85
N GLY A 23 -2.00 4.51 16.98
CA GLY A 23 -2.51 3.69 15.89
C GLY A 23 -1.68 2.45 15.58
N GLY A 24 -1.29 1.72 16.63
CA GLY A 24 -0.62 0.44 16.48
C GLY A 24 0.89 0.49 16.67
N THR A 25 1.46 -0.65 17.05
CA THR A 25 2.90 -0.81 17.31
C THR A 25 3.58 -1.74 16.31
N THR A 26 2.84 -2.64 15.66
CA THR A 26 3.44 -3.63 14.76
C THR A 26 3.31 -3.21 13.31
N PRO A 27 4.43 -2.92 12.61
CA PRO A 27 4.40 -2.49 11.22
C PRO A 27 4.09 -3.65 10.27
N LEU A 28 3.29 -3.34 9.27
CA LEU A 28 2.97 -4.18 8.12
C LEU A 28 3.05 -3.32 6.86
N GLU A 29 3.41 -3.91 5.74
CA GLU A 29 3.53 -3.23 4.46
C GLU A 29 2.82 -4.01 3.37
N ILE A 30 2.12 -3.29 2.51
CA ILE A 30 1.52 -3.83 1.30
C ILE A 30 2.21 -3.15 0.12
N LEU A 31 2.82 -3.94 -0.75
CA LEU A 31 3.31 -3.49 -2.04
C LEU A 31 2.27 -3.87 -3.08
N VAL A 32 1.81 -2.90 -3.83
CA VAL A 32 0.77 -3.08 -4.86
C VAL A 32 1.39 -2.73 -6.20
N ASP A 33 1.31 -3.65 -7.12
CA ASP A 33 1.59 -3.40 -8.52
C ASP A 33 0.47 -2.51 -9.08
N VAL A 34 0.85 -1.36 -9.60
CA VAL A 34 -0.06 -0.38 -10.18
C VAL A 34 0.17 -0.22 -11.68
N SER A 35 0.80 -1.21 -12.32
CA SER A 35 0.90 -1.26 -13.77
C SER A 35 -0.50 -1.22 -14.38
N GLU A 36 -0.63 -0.49 -15.46
CA GLU A 36 -1.86 -0.44 -16.25
C GLU A 36 -1.78 -1.53 -17.32
N GLU A 37 -2.87 -2.29 -17.49
CA GLU A 37 -2.99 -3.23 -18.61
C GLU A 37 -3.02 -2.48 -19.95
N ASP A 38 -3.35 -1.18 -19.93
CA ASP A 38 -3.48 -0.30 -21.09
C ASP A 38 -2.14 0.07 -21.77
N ASP A 39 -1.00 -0.22 -21.16
CA ASP A 39 0.28 -0.15 -21.89
C ASP A 39 0.34 -1.20 -23.02
N GLU A 40 -0.50 -2.24 -22.98
CA GLU A 40 -0.70 -3.21 -24.05
C GLU A 40 -1.79 -2.76 -25.05
N GLU A 41 -2.81 -1.99 -24.64
CA GLU A 41 -3.85 -1.49 -25.56
C GLU A 41 -3.28 -0.51 -26.58
N CYS A 42 -2.39 0.39 -26.19
CA CYS A 42 -1.71 1.29 -27.13
C CYS A 42 -0.64 0.59 -28.01
N ALA A 43 -0.32 -0.68 -27.77
CA ALA A 43 0.63 -1.43 -28.60
C ALA A 43 0.03 -1.91 -29.93
N ASP A 44 -1.31 -2.08 -30.05
CA ASP A 44 -1.99 -2.45 -31.29
C ASP A 44 -3.12 -1.48 -31.65
N THR A 45 -2.78 -0.40 -32.34
CA THR A 45 -3.70 0.65 -32.78
C THR A 45 -4.57 0.27 -33.98
N SER A 46 -4.45 -0.95 -34.52
CA SER A 46 -5.05 -1.32 -35.83
C SER A 46 -6.59 -1.39 -35.81
N ASN A 47 -7.21 -1.59 -34.63
CA ASN A 47 -8.68 -1.71 -34.46
C ASN A 47 -9.28 -0.62 -33.56
N MET A 48 -8.52 0.41 -33.21
CA MET A 48 -8.97 1.48 -32.32
C MET A 48 -9.80 2.54 -33.03
N SER A 49 -10.66 3.22 -32.26
CA SER A 49 -11.34 4.42 -32.74
C SER A 49 -10.33 5.57 -32.97
N GLU A 50 -10.73 6.59 -33.74
CA GLU A 50 -9.85 7.75 -33.99
C GLU A 50 -9.55 8.53 -32.68
N GLU A 51 -10.50 8.56 -31.73
CA GLU A 51 -10.32 9.19 -30.41
C GLU A 51 -9.31 8.43 -29.55
N ASP A 52 -9.34 7.08 -29.56
CA ASP A 52 -8.42 6.24 -28.83
C ASP A 52 -7.00 6.29 -29.43
N LYS A 53 -6.89 6.42 -30.76
CA LYS A 53 -5.60 6.61 -31.42
C LYS A 53 -4.97 7.96 -31.08
N GLU A 54 -5.74 9.04 -31.09
CA GLU A 54 -5.29 10.37 -30.68
C GLU A 54 -4.82 10.37 -29.22
N TYR A 55 -5.54 9.67 -28.33
CA TYR A 55 -5.12 9.46 -26.96
C TYR A 55 -3.78 8.71 -26.85
N CYS A 56 -3.62 7.61 -27.58
CA CYS A 56 -2.37 6.84 -27.60
C CYS A 56 -1.19 7.61 -28.19
N GLU A 57 -1.43 8.44 -29.23
CA GLU A 57 -0.41 9.33 -29.81
C GLU A 57 0.01 10.42 -28.82
N ASP A 58 -0.94 11.02 -28.10
CA ASP A 58 -0.66 12.02 -27.05
C ASP A 58 0.14 11.41 -25.91
N VAL A 59 -0.23 10.21 -25.44
CA VAL A 59 0.50 9.46 -24.41
C VAL A 59 1.93 9.11 -24.89
N ALA A 60 2.10 8.70 -26.14
CA ALA A 60 3.40 8.37 -26.70
C ALA A 60 4.30 9.61 -26.84
N LEU A 61 3.76 10.73 -27.31
CA LEU A 61 4.48 12.01 -27.41
C LEU A 61 4.88 12.51 -26.00
N MET A 62 4.00 12.36 -25.06
CA MET A 62 4.28 12.69 -23.68
C MET A 62 5.39 11.81 -23.10
N LYS A 63 5.42 10.51 -23.35
CA LYS A 63 6.48 9.58 -22.92
C LYS A 63 7.85 9.92 -23.55
N GLU A 64 7.92 10.48 -24.76
CA GLU A 64 9.17 10.87 -25.40
C GLU A 64 9.76 12.18 -24.86
N GLU A 65 8.93 13.13 -24.41
CA GLU A 65 9.37 14.46 -23.97
C GLU A 65 9.53 14.59 -22.44
N GLY A 66 9.01 13.64 -21.63
CA GLY A 66 8.99 13.70 -20.17
C GLY A 66 9.78 12.63 -19.45
N SER A 67 9.98 12.82 -18.16
CA SER A 67 10.52 11.80 -17.27
C SER A 67 9.45 10.74 -16.99
N PRO A 68 9.78 9.44 -16.82
CA PRO A 68 8.84 8.39 -16.44
C PRO A 68 7.95 8.77 -15.24
N THR A 69 8.49 9.56 -14.33
CA THR A 69 7.80 10.08 -13.15
C THR A 69 6.66 11.05 -13.48
N ASP A 70 6.70 11.71 -14.63
CA ASP A 70 5.70 12.70 -15.02
C ASP A 70 4.37 12.05 -15.42
N TYR A 71 4.42 10.82 -15.89
CA TYR A 71 3.26 10.02 -16.35
C TYR A 71 2.84 8.94 -15.36
N TRP A 72 3.53 8.84 -14.22
CA TRP A 72 3.20 7.83 -13.23
C TRP A 72 1.86 8.11 -12.51
N PHE A 73 1.45 9.39 -12.44
CA PHE A 73 0.24 9.82 -11.74
C PHE A 73 -1.00 9.74 -12.65
N THR A 74 -1.48 8.53 -12.93
CA THR A 74 -2.73 8.34 -13.67
C THR A 74 -3.92 8.19 -12.74
N PRO A 75 -5.17 8.45 -13.20
CA PRO A 75 -6.37 8.20 -12.39
C PRO A 75 -6.44 6.77 -11.92
N TYR A 76 -6.16 5.82 -12.79
CA TYR A 76 -6.17 4.39 -12.49
C TYR A 76 -5.27 4.04 -11.30
N LYS A 77 -4.01 4.48 -11.34
CA LYS A 77 -3.06 4.23 -10.24
C LYS A 77 -3.51 4.87 -8.93
N MET A 78 -4.02 6.11 -9.01
CA MET A 78 -4.51 6.83 -7.84
C MET A 78 -5.73 6.15 -7.23
N ASP A 79 -6.69 5.74 -8.03
CA ASP A 79 -7.90 5.05 -7.58
C ASP A 79 -7.56 3.69 -6.98
N ARG A 80 -6.64 2.96 -7.59
CA ARG A 80 -6.16 1.67 -7.07
C ARG A 80 -5.47 1.82 -5.71
N ILE A 81 -4.61 2.81 -5.55
CA ILE A 81 -3.95 3.11 -4.27
C ILE A 81 -4.99 3.56 -3.22
N LYS A 82 -5.93 4.43 -3.59
CA LYS A 82 -7.03 4.86 -2.69
C LYS A 82 -7.87 3.67 -2.25
N ALA A 83 -8.28 2.79 -3.17
CA ALA A 83 -9.11 1.63 -2.87
C ALA A 83 -8.43 0.66 -1.87
N VAL A 84 -7.15 0.37 -2.06
CA VAL A 84 -6.39 -0.47 -1.12
C VAL A 84 -6.23 0.22 0.22
N HIS A 85 -5.92 1.53 0.22
CA HIS A 85 -5.80 2.32 1.44
C HIS A 85 -7.08 2.28 2.28
N ASP A 86 -8.23 2.57 1.65
CA ASP A 86 -9.53 2.64 2.32
C ASP A 86 -9.98 1.29 2.85
N TYR A 87 -9.73 0.23 2.08
CA TYR A 87 -9.96 -1.12 2.56
C TYR A 87 -9.15 -1.41 3.83
N LEU A 88 -7.84 -1.14 3.82
CA LEU A 88 -6.98 -1.40 4.97
C LEU A 88 -7.37 -0.54 6.19
N GLU A 89 -7.73 0.72 5.97
CA GLU A 89 -8.20 1.62 7.03
C GLU A 89 -9.54 1.18 7.64
N SER A 90 -10.36 0.43 6.89
CA SER A 90 -11.64 -0.11 7.36
C SER A 90 -11.50 -1.30 8.31
N LEU A 91 -10.32 -1.92 8.40
CA LEU A 91 -10.09 -3.10 9.23
C LEU A 91 -9.95 -2.72 10.71
N PRO A 92 -10.67 -3.39 11.63
CA PRO A 92 -10.68 -3.03 13.06
C PRO A 92 -9.33 -3.26 13.75
N ASP A 93 -8.53 -4.19 13.24
CA ASP A 93 -7.21 -4.52 13.80
C ASP A 93 -6.09 -3.61 13.25
N VAL A 94 -6.42 -2.73 12.30
CA VAL A 94 -5.51 -1.76 11.71
C VAL A 94 -5.70 -0.41 12.36
N GLY A 95 -4.62 0.15 12.88
CA GLY A 95 -4.69 1.42 13.59
C GLY A 95 -4.39 2.62 12.72
N LYS A 96 -3.33 2.57 11.94
CA LYS A 96 -2.93 3.68 11.06
C LYS A 96 -2.43 3.17 9.72
N VAL A 97 -2.94 3.78 8.66
CA VAL A 97 -2.52 3.52 7.27
C VAL A 97 -1.88 4.79 6.71
N LEU A 98 -0.75 4.64 6.04
CA LEU A 98 -0.01 5.70 5.36
C LEU A 98 0.34 5.25 3.94
N SER A 99 -0.01 6.05 2.97
CA SER A 99 0.31 5.83 1.56
C SER A 99 0.27 7.15 0.80
N LEU A 100 0.48 7.11 -0.49
CA LEU A 100 0.27 8.28 -1.35
C LEU A 100 -1.16 8.84 -1.21
N ALA A 101 -2.19 7.98 -0.99
CA ALA A 101 -3.56 8.43 -0.77
C ALA A 101 -3.69 9.37 0.44
N SER A 102 -2.91 9.16 1.51
CA SER A 102 -2.90 10.07 2.68
C SER A 102 -2.43 11.47 2.30
N ILE A 103 -1.43 11.57 1.44
CA ILE A 103 -0.86 12.84 0.97
C ILE A 103 -1.83 13.54 0.03
N LEU A 104 -2.45 12.79 -0.87
CA LEU A 104 -3.48 13.31 -1.78
C LEU A 104 -4.64 13.91 -1.03
N ARG A 105 -5.17 13.22 -0.01
CA ARG A 105 -6.26 13.74 0.83
C ARG A 105 -5.91 15.03 1.56
N VAL A 106 -4.67 15.15 2.03
CA VAL A 106 -4.20 16.40 2.62
C VAL A 106 -4.18 17.51 1.56
N GLY A 107 -3.66 17.21 0.36
CA GLY A 107 -3.66 18.14 -0.76
C GLY A 107 -5.07 18.57 -1.19
N GLU A 108 -5.97 17.61 -1.34
CA GLU A 108 -7.39 17.85 -1.67
C GLU A 108 -8.08 18.71 -0.61
N SER A 109 -7.79 18.47 0.69
CA SER A 109 -8.32 19.30 1.78
C SER A 109 -7.87 20.76 1.71
N ILE A 110 -6.66 21.01 1.19
CA ILE A 110 -6.16 22.37 0.95
C ILE A 110 -6.76 22.97 -0.33
N ASN A 111 -7.14 22.12 -1.29
CA ASN A 111 -7.73 22.50 -2.57
C ASN A 111 -9.27 22.52 -2.53
N ASP A 112 -9.87 23.03 -1.45
CA ASP A 112 -11.31 23.12 -1.26
C ASP A 112 -12.07 21.78 -1.39
N ASN A 113 -11.44 20.69 -1.00
CA ASN A 113 -11.90 19.29 -1.15
C ASN A 113 -12.18 18.87 -2.60
N LYS A 114 -11.48 19.46 -3.56
CA LYS A 114 -11.53 19.04 -4.95
C LYS A 114 -10.44 18.02 -5.23
N GLU A 115 -10.81 16.95 -5.90
CA GLU A 115 -9.85 15.96 -6.40
C GLU A 115 -8.93 16.61 -7.45
N PHE A 116 -7.68 16.17 -7.44
CA PHE A 116 -6.72 16.61 -8.45
C PHE A 116 -6.92 15.84 -9.75
N THR A 117 -6.91 16.55 -10.84
CA THR A 117 -6.79 15.94 -12.16
C THR A 117 -5.38 15.34 -12.35
N PRO A 118 -5.19 14.35 -13.24
CA PRO A 118 -3.87 13.78 -13.53
C PRO A 118 -2.84 14.83 -13.92
N PHE A 119 -3.25 15.79 -14.72
CA PHE A 119 -2.39 16.90 -15.12
C PHE A 119 -1.95 17.78 -13.93
N GLU A 120 -2.86 18.07 -13.01
CA GLU A 120 -2.54 18.82 -11.79
C GLU A 120 -1.58 18.02 -10.89
N LEU A 121 -1.75 16.69 -10.79
CA LEU A 121 -0.85 15.84 -10.02
C LEU A 121 0.57 15.81 -10.62
N ALA A 122 0.70 15.69 -11.92
CA ALA A 122 1.99 15.74 -12.60
C ALA A 122 2.70 17.09 -12.38
N ILE A 123 1.96 18.21 -12.50
CA ILE A 123 2.50 19.54 -12.22
C ILE A 123 2.87 19.69 -10.74
N LEU A 124 2.01 19.22 -9.84
CA LEU A 124 2.25 19.29 -8.39
C LEU A 124 3.53 18.54 -8.03
N TYR A 125 3.71 17.34 -8.56
CA TYR A 125 4.92 16.54 -8.32
C TYR A 125 6.19 17.27 -8.76
N LYS A 126 6.17 17.94 -9.92
CA LYS A 126 7.31 18.74 -10.42
C LYS A 126 7.59 19.97 -9.56
N ARG A 127 6.56 20.58 -8.97
CA ARG A 127 6.68 21.82 -8.18
C ARG A 127 7.01 21.60 -6.70
N ILE A 128 6.78 20.41 -6.19
CA ILE A 128 7.15 20.08 -4.81
C ILE A 128 8.67 20.12 -4.66
N PRO A 129 9.21 20.83 -3.67
CA PRO A 129 10.65 20.86 -3.37
C PRO A 129 11.19 19.42 -3.19
N THR A 130 12.39 19.16 -3.69
CA THR A 130 12.98 17.82 -3.73
C THR A 130 13.06 17.17 -2.36
N ASP A 131 13.41 17.92 -1.32
CA ASP A 131 13.47 17.44 0.07
C ASP A 131 12.12 16.98 0.62
N ILE A 132 11.04 17.69 0.28
CA ILE A 132 9.67 17.29 0.64
C ILE A 132 9.26 16.05 -0.17
N ARG A 133 9.53 16.03 -1.46
CA ARG A 133 9.21 14.89 -2.33
C ARG A 133 9.91 13.62 -1.85
N MET A 134 11.22 13.68 -1.58
CA MET A 134 12.03 12.57 -1.07
C MET A 134 11.53 12.05 0.29
N SER A 135 10.98 12.90 1.13
CA SER A 135 10.54 12.53 2.47
C SER A 135 9.08 12.08 2.55
N MET A 136 8.22 12.61 1.69
CA MET A 136 6.76 12.39 1.78
C MET A 136 6.18 11.53 0.66
N ILE A 137 6.73 11.57 -0.56
CA ILE A 137 6.15 10.89 -1.72
C ILE A 137 6.97 9.65 -2.09
N GLU A 138 8.27 9.81 -2.31
CA GLU A 138 9.15 8.73 -2.76
C GLU A 138 9.17 7.49 -1.85
N PRO A 139 8.95 7.58 -0.51
CA PRO A 139 8.81 6.39 0.32
C PRO A 139 7.59 5.50 0.01
N TYR A 140 6.61 6.03 -0.73
CA TYR A 140 5.35 5.34 -1.03
C TYR A 140 5.18 4.94 -2.49
N ILE A 141 6.12 5.29 -3.35
CA ILE A 141 6.07 4.95 -4.77
C ILE A 141 7.44 4.47 -5.27
N ALA A 142 7.44 3.46 -6.12
CA ALA A 142 8.59 3.01 -6.90
C ALA A 142 8.20 3.15 -8.38
N VAL A 143 8.60 4.27 -8.99
CA VAL A 143 8.20 4.64 -10.36
C VAL A 143 8.71 3.63 -11.36
N ASP A 144 9.97 3.22 -11.24
CA ASP A 144 10.62 2.30 -12.18
C ASP A 144 10.01 0.89 -12.15
N ASP A 145 9.47 0.48 -10.99
CA ASP A 145 8.87 -0.84 -10.79
C ASP A 145 7.34 -0.81 -10.90
N ASN A 146 6.72 0.35 -11.13
CA ASN A 146 5.28 0.56 -11.07
C ASN A 146 4.63 0.01 -9.78
N GLU A 147 5.33 0.09 -8.67
CA GLU A 147 4.83 -0.36 -7.37
C GLU A 147 4.46 0.83 -6.46
N ALA A 148 3.33 0.69 -5.74
CA ALA A 148 2.95 1.58 -4.66
C ALA A 148 3.08 0.85 -3.32
N ARG A 149 3.64 1.55 -2.32
CA ARG A 149 3.80 1.05 -0.96
C ARG A 149 2.76 1.66 -0.03
N ILE A 150 2.02 0.80 0.65
CA ILE A 150 1.09 1.18 1.71
C ILE A 150 1.66 0.65 3.03
N ALA A 151 2.04 1.57 3.91
CA ALA A 151 2.56 1.27 5.24
C ALA A 151 1.44 1.37 6.26
N LEU A 152 1.26 0.32 7.07
CA LEU A 152 0.23 0.29 8.09
C LEU A 152 0.76 -0.24 9.41
N ARG A 153 0.04 0.04 10.48
CA ARG A 153 0.34 -0.47 11.81
C ARG A 153 -0.84 -1.26 12.34
N ILE A 154 -0.53 -2.40 12.94
CA ILE A 154 -1.51 -3.29 13.56
C ILE A 154 -1.61 -2.97 15.05
N LEU A 155 -2.84 -2.95 15.56
CA LEU A 155 -3.16 -2.80 16.98
C LEU A 155 -2.83 -4.11 17.72
N ASP A 156 -1.58 -4.24 18.15
CA ASP A 156 -1.05 -5.49 18.74
C ASP A 156 -1.56 -5.74 20.15
N SER A 157 -2.17 -4.76 20.81
CA SER A 157 -2.79 -4.85 22.14
C SER A 157 -4.16 -5.52 22.12
N GLN A 158 -4.78 -5.73 20.96
CA GLN A 158 -6.08 -6.37 20.84
C GLN A 158 -6.01 -7.83 21.32
N PRO A 159 -6.85 -8.24 22.31
CA PRO A 159 -6.76 -9.56 22.92
C PRO A 159 -7.12 -10.70 21.96
N ASP A 160 -7.98 -10.42 20.98
CA ASP A 160 -8.48 -11.39 20.01
C ASP A 160 -7.71 -11.40 18.68
N LEU A 161 -6.64 -10.61 18.56
CA LEU A 161 -5.85 -10.50 17.35
C LEU A 161 -5.21 -11.84 16.95
N ARG A 162 -5.69 -12.41 15.86
CA ARG A 162 -5.13 -13.60 15.21
C ARG A 162 -4.31 -13.19 13.99
N ARG A 163 -3.02 -12.93 14.20
CA ARG A 163 -2.12 -12.38 13.17
C ARG A 163 -2.13 -13.17 11.86
N LYS A 164 -2.13 -14.52 11.95
CA LYS A 164 -2.21 -15.37 10.76
C LYS A 164 -3.53 -15.16 10.01
N ALA A 165 -4.65 -15.17 10.72
CA ALA A 165 -5.98 -14.98 10.13
C ALA A 165 -6.09 -13.58 9.49
N LEU A 166 -5.59 -12.55 10.15
CA LEU A 166 -5.55 -11.19 9.60
C LEU A 166 -4.73 -11.11 8.30
N LEU A 167 -3.55 -11.74 8.25
CA LEU A 167 -2.73 -11.76 7.04
C LEU A 167 -3.40 -12.52 5.89
N GLU A 168 -4.08 -13.63 6.19
CA GLU A 168 -4.84 -14.41 5.22
C GLU A 168 -6.08 -13.64 4.73
N GLN A 169 -6.78 -12.96 5.64
CA GLN A 169 -7.90 -12.09 5.32
C GLN A 169 -7.48 -10.96 4.39
N ILE A 170 -6.41 -10.22 4.73
CA ILE A 170 -5.91 -9.13 3.89
C ILE A 170 -5.60 -9.63 2.49
N ARG A 171 -4.87 -10.74 2.34
CA ARG A 171 -4.53 -11.29 1.01
C ARG A 171 -5.77 -11.66 0.20
N SER A 172 -6.70 -12.38 0.82
CA SER A 172 -7.94 -12.82 0.15
C SER A 172 -8.86 -11.65 -0.20
N GLU A 173 -8.99 -10.67 0.69
CA GLU A 173 -9.92 -9.56 0.49
C GLU A 173 -9.36 -8.48 -0.45
N LEU A 174 -8.04 -8.31 -0.55
CA LEU A 174 -7.44 -7.49 -1.59
C LEU A 174 -7.82 -8.00 -2.99
N GLU A 175 -7.84 -9.31 -3.18
CA GLU A 175 -8.26 -9.92 -4.44
C GLU A 175 -9.79 -9.85 -4.62
N THR A 176 -10.57 -10.29 -3.63
CA THR A 176 -12.01 -10.50 -3.79
C THR A 176 -12.87 -9.26 -3.58
N LYS A 177 -12.46 -8.32 -2.72
CA LYS A 177 -13.22 -7.10 -2.42
C LYS A 177 -12.66 -5.87 -3.11
N VAL A 178 -11.33 -5.74 -3.16
CA VAL A 178 -10.68 -4.57 -3.76
C VAL A 178 -10.45 -4.78 -5.26
N GLY A 179 -10.40 -6.03 -5.72
CA GLY A 179 -10.21 -6.35 -7.13
C GLY A 179 -8.75 -6.30 -7.59
N ILE A 180 -7.79 -6.45 -6.67
CA ILE A 180 -6.38 -6.55 -7.03
C ILE A 180 -6.09 -7.98 -7.50
N PRO A 181 -5.63 -8.21 -8.73
CA PRO A 181 -5.33 -9.54 -9.22
C PRO A 181 -4.34 -10.30 -8.34
N ALA A 182 -4.45 -11.63 -8.32
CA ALA A 182 -3.56 -12.48 -7.54
C ALA A 182 -2.10 -12.28 -7.96
N GLY A 183 -1.24 -11.99 -6.97
CA GLY A 183 0.19 -11.74 -7.20
C GLY A 183 0.58 -10.27 -7.34
N GLU A 184 -0.36 -9.37 -7.61
CA GLU A 184 -0.11 -7.93 -7.74
C GLU A 184 -0.12 -7.18 -6.39
N ALA A 185 -0.59 -7.83 -5.32
CA ALA A 185 -0.42 -7.33 -3.95
C ALA A 185 0.49 -8.27 -3.14
N LYS A 186 1.57 -7.73 -2.62
CA LYS A 186 2.55 -8.45 -1.79
C LYS A 186 2.48 -7.93 -0.36
N VAL A 187 2.10 -8.80 0.57
CA VAL A 187 2.07 -8.49 2.01
C VAL A 187 3.45 -8.76 2.58
N SER A 188 4.11 -7.75 3.13
CA SER A 188 5.48 -7.77 3.63
C SER A 188 5.60 -7.11 5.01
N GLY A 189 6.79 -7.11 5.58
CA GLY A 189 7.10 -6.47 6.83
C GLY A 189 7.38 -7.44 7.98
N ILE A 190 7.71 -6.87 9.14
CA ILE A 190 8.17 -7.63 10.30
C ILE A 190 7.12 -8.59 10.84
N LEU A 191 5.83 -8.25 10.71
CA LEU A 191 4.73 -9.12 11.13
C LEU A 191 4.71 -10.42 10.34
N VAL A 192 4.90 -10.35 9.02
CA VAL A 192 4.94 -11.51 8.12
C VAL A 192 6.14 -12.39 8.45
N LEU A 193 7.32 -11.78 8.60
CA LEU A 193 8.55 -12.48 8.95
C LEU A 193 8.39 -13.24 10.27
N TYR A 194 7.87 -12.58 11.28
CA TYR A 194 7.65 -13.16 12.60
C TYR A 194 6.62 -14.29 12.57
N ASN A 195 5.50 -14.11 11.87
CA ASN A 195 4.50 -15.15 11.69
C ASN A 195 5.09 -16.39 11.01
N ASN A 196 5.85 -16.21 9.93
CA ASN A 196 6.48 -17.30 9.19
C ASN A 196 7.52 -18.03 10.04
N MET A 197 8.31 -17.30 10.84
CA MET A 197 9.28 -17.89 11.75
C MET A 197 8.58 -18.75 12.81
N LEU A 198 7.53 -18.25 13.44
CA LEU A 198 6.76 -19.03 14.42
C LEU A 198 6.14 -20.29 13.81
N GLN A 199 5.52 -20.17 12.63
CA GLN A 199 4.92 -21.31 11.93
C GLN A 199 5.98 -22.38 11.62
N SER A 200 7.17 -21.99 11.16
CA SER A 200 8.29 -22.89 10.87
C SER A 200 8.79 -23.60 12.13
N LEU A 201 8.91 -22.87 13.25
CA LEU A 201 9.31 -23.44 14.54
C LEU A 201 8.29 -24.47 15.03
N PHE A 202 7.00 -24.15 15.01
CA PHE A 202 5.96 -25.09 15.40
C PHE A 202 5.94 -26.34 14.53
N GLN A 203 6.07 -26.18 13.21
CA GLN A 203 6.09 -27.30 12.28
C GLN A 203 7.29 -28.21 12.51
N SER A 204 8.47 -27.63 12.75
CA SER A 204 9.69 -28.37 13.09
C SER A 204 9.55 -29.15 14.40
N GLN A 205 8.94 -28.54 15.44
CA GLN A 205 8.69 -29.22 16.72
C GLN A 205 7.73 -30.39 16.56
N ILE A 206 6.62 -30.23 15.82
CA ILE A 206 5.66 -31.30 15.56
C ILE A 206 6.32 -32.47 14.80
N GLN A 207 7.16 -32.18 13.79
CA GLN A 207 7.88 -33.18 13.04
C GLN A 207 8.87 -33.94 13.93
N THR A 208 9.60 -33.24 14.81
CA THR A 208 10.56 -33.82 15.72
C THR A 208 9.90 -34.75 16.74
N VAL A 209 8.79 -34.30 17.34
CA VAL A 209 8.03 -35.09 18.35
C VAL A 209 7.29 -36.25 17.66
N GLY A 210 6.83 -36.10 16.44
CA GLY A 210 6.13 -37.15 15.70
C GLY A 210 7.04 -38.21 15.08
N ALA A 211 8.37 -37.97 15.03
CA ALA A 211 9.38 -38.91 14.55
C ALA A 211 9.99 -39.80 15.65
N VAL A 212 9.64 -39.56 16.91
CA VAL A 212 10.03 -40.34 18.08
C VAL A 212 8.89 -41.26 18.51
#